data_99a941a41022b4f417f3167c80220617
#
_entry.id   99a941a41022b4f417f3167c80220617
#
_cell.length_a   1.000
_cell.length_b   1.000
_cell.length_c   1.000
_cell.angle_alpha   90.00
_cell.angle_beta   90.00
_cell.angle_gamma   90.00
#
_symmetry.space_group_name_H-M   'P 1'
#
loop_
_entity.id
_entity.type
_entity.pdbx_description
1 polymer ?
#
loop_
_entity_poly.entity_id
_entity_poly.type
_entity_poly.pdbx_seq_one_letter_code
_entity_poly.pdbx_strand_id
1 'polypeptide(L)'
;MSNTITTSSPGRVCLFGEHQDYLSMPSIVMAINIRLSITFSERDDRKVVWSSPRLGTECKGEFDLDDLEASIGESPNHMLSSMIEARDEGRLPGKGWDAVIMSDVPVRAGCSSSSALVIAWIAGMQRLSGNITSSIELAMEAFRAEVTHYNAPGGNMDHIACAVGGHLRVDPSADNGYVQLPDSQFDWVLGDSNSPKDTIGILERCKFTRLAILESNGGVWGDIDLRKLNASQAELVRGTIRNRDIEVEAAEMFLVGQQNVDILGPLMSEHHSILRDVLEVSTDRIEAMCNAALSAGASGAKIFGSGGGGCMLAMIARHNGDSKSALIDEVKNAIEGVDGAIAHRVNSEPGVCWGEGLEVKNPVVVLAAGASSRIKKVVDGLSEFASNEAASRPKAMLRVGAEKTPFLELLLNRIKKEGSNCVIVVVGESDNVTRDYFTSNSIEGLEIRFVTQPIPSRRIKPLGTAHAMEVALSANPDLKGLSVVVCNGDNMPPQGSFEKIFTEPCAMLAYDSSALGLPDDRTSAFAVVSVNGDGTLDKIHEKPSVEIAMKFRDAEGLLRVSMNTFKLPYSDFLSSVRNCPLSERGERELPTAIQIWTDINPGRVIAIPFSGVFLDLTHPEDIEFVMNKLKCY
;
A
#
# COMPACT_ATOMS: atom_id res chain seq x y z
N MET A 1 1.69 -20.28 -25.08
CA MET A 1 0.60 -19.47 -24.51
C MET A 1 1.17 -18.07 -24.43
N SER A 2 0.53 -17.06 -25.02
CA SER A 2 1.01 -15.68 -24.94
C SER A 2 0.94 -15.25 -23.47
N ASN A 3 2.08 -14.86 -22.88
CA ASN A 3 2.09 -14.25 -21.55
C ASN A 3 1.32 -12.93 -21.65
N THR A 4 0.15 -12.85 -21.03
CA THR A 4 -0.61 -11.61 -20.89
C THR A 4 -0.35 -11.03 -19.50
N ILE A 5 -0.01 -9.74 -19.45
CA ILE A 5 0.20 -8.99 -18.22
C ILE A 5 -0.94 -7.99 -18.10
N THR A 6 -1.60 -7.93 -16.96
CA THR A 6 -2.58 -6.89 -16.70
C THR A 6 -2.09 -5.98 -15.58
N THR A 7 -2.04 -4.68 -15.84
CA THR A 7 -1.76 -3.65 -14.84
C THR A 7 -3.03 -2.87 -14.53
N SER A 8 -3.17 -2.40 -13.31
CA SER A 8 -4.30 -1.59 -12.91
C SER A 8 -3.84 -0.45 -12.00
N SER A 9 -4.29 0.77 -12.30
CA SER A 9 -4.00 1.96 -11.51
C SER A 9 -5.29 2.65 -11.07
N PRO A 10 -5.40 3.10 -9.82
CA PRO A 10 -6.57 3.81 -9.33
C PRO A 10 -6.61 5.25 -9.88
N GLY A 11 -7.80 5.83 -9.91
CA GLY A 11 -7.94 7.28 -9.84
C GLY A 11 -7.65 7.79 -8.43
N ARG A 12 -7.62 9.12 -8.26
CA ARG A 12 -7.42 9.73 -6.94
C ARG A 12 -8.39 10.89 -6.71
N VAL A 13 -8.62 11.20 -5.43
CA VAL A 13 -9.24 12.44 -4.95
C VAL A 13 -8.26 13.21 -4.07
N CYS A 14 -8.34 14.54 -4.08
CA CYS A 14 -7.62 15.38 -3.13
C CYS A 14 -8.57 15.77 -1.99
N LEU A 15 -8.21 15.41 -0.77
CA LEU A 15 -8.99 15.69 0.42
C LEU A 15 -8.73 17.12 0.90
N PHE A 16 -7.46 17.50 1.03
CA PHE A 16 -7.01 18.84 1.45
C PHE A 16 -5.75 19.23 0.69
N GLY A 17 -5.52 20.53 0.47
CA GLY A 17 -4.33 21.03 -0.22
C GLY A 17 -4.43 21.04 -1.74
N GLU A 18 -5.63 21.21 -2.30
CA GLU A 18 -5.83 21.40 -3.73
C GLU A 18 -5.07 22.62 -4.23
N HIS A 19 -4.51 22.56 -5.43
CA HIS A 19 -3.77 23.65 -6.05
C HIS A 19 -2.53 24.15 -5.29
N GLN A 20 -1.86 23.28 -4.51
CA GLN A 20 -0.65 23.68 -3.79
C GLN A 20 0.56 22.75 -3.97
N ASP A 21 0.40 21.58 -4.52
CA ASP A 21 1.48 20.63 -4.84
C ASP A 21 2.52 21.23 -5.81
N TYR A 22 2.09 21.93 -6.85
CA TYR A 22 2.97 22.62 -7.78
C TYR A 22 3.59 23.92 -7.20
N LEU A 23 3.21 24.33 -5.99
CA LEU A 23 3.85 25.36 -5.17
C LEU A 23 4.82 24.78 -4.15
N SER A 24 5.12 23.49 -4.25
CA SER A 24 5.94 22.72 -3.29
C SER A 24 5.36 22.73 -1.86
N MET A 25 4.04 22.72 -1.73
CA MET A 25 3.34 22.60 -0.46
C MET A 25 2.66 21.23 -0.33
N PRO A 26 2.50 20.69 0.89
CA PRO A 26 1.88 19.40 1.09
C PRO A 26 0.41 19.36 0.69
N SER A 27 -0.09 18.16 0.34
CA SER A 27 -1.50 17.88 0.07
C SER A 27 -1.90 16.49 0.57
N ILE A 28 -3.14 16.35 1.04
CA ILE A 28 -3.70 15.06 1.46
C ILE A 28 -4.55 14.51 0.34
N VAL A 29 -4.17 13.33 -0.15
CA VAL A 29 -4.82 12.64 -1.27
C VAL A 29 -5.24 11.23 -0.88
N MET A 30 -6.21 10.68 -1.60
CA MET A 30 -6.68 9.31 -1.43
C MET A 30 -6.82 8.65 -2.81
N ALA A 31 -6.17 7.53 -3.02
CA ALA A 31 -6.45 6.66 -4.16
C ALA A 31 -7.83 6.02 -4.00
N ILE A 32 -8.59 5.88 -5.08
CA ILE A 32 -9.98 5.43 -5.02
C ILE A 32 -10.24 4.14 -5.80
N ASN A 33 -11.34 3.46 -5.43
CA ASN A 33 -11.79 2.20 -6.04
C ASN A 33 -12.33 2.32 -7.49
N ILE A 34 -12.13 3.46 -8.14
CA ILE A 34 -12.42 3.67 -9.56
C ILE A 34 -11.08 3.58 -10.29
N ARG A 35 -10.91 2.57 -11.15
CA ARG A 35 -9.61 2.18 -11.68
C ARG A 35 -9.56 2.16 -13.21
N LEU A 36 -8.34 2.27 -13.72
CA LEU A 36 -7.99 1.99 -15.11
C LEU A 36 -7.13 0.73 -15.14
N SER A 37 -7.38 -0.16 -16.08
CA SER A 37 -6.56 -1.36 -16.30
C SER A 37 -6.09 -1.45 -17.75
N ILE A 38 -4.90 -2.03 -17.96
CA ILE A 38 -4.31 -2.28 -19.27
C ILE A 38 -3.87 -3.72 -19.32
N THR A 39 -4.35 -4.45 -20.33
CA THR A 39 -3.89 -5.81 -20.61
C THR A 39 -2.89 -5.77 -21.75
N PHE A 40 -1.68 -6.24 -21.49
CA PHE A 40 -0.56 -6.31 -22.42
C PHE A 40 -0.39 -7.74 -22.93
N SER A 41 -0.15 -7.91 -24.24
CA SER A 41 0.20 -9.18 -24.85
C SER A 41 1.44 -8.98 -25.71
N GLU A 42 2.52 -9.72 -25.42
CA GLU A 42 3.79 -9.60 -26.15
C GLU A 42 3.60 -9.99 -27.63
N ARG A 43 4.27 -9.25 -28.51
CA ARG A 43 4.33 -9.48 -29.96
C ARG A 43 5.72 -9.97 -30.36
N ASP A 44 5.82 -10.55 -31.55
CA ASP A 44 7.13 -10.97 -32.11
C ASP A 44 7.81 -9.87 -32.93
N ASP A 45 7.10 -8.78 -33.21
CA ASP A 45 7.63 -7.58 -33.90
C ASP A 45 7.98 -6.47 -32.88
N ARG A 46 8.33 -5.29 -33.39
CA ARG A 46 8.65 -4.11 -32.57
C ARG A 46 7.58 -3.01 -32.64
N LYS A 47 6.33 -3.44 -32.83
CA LYS A 47 5.18 -2.53 -32.86
C LYS A 47 4.40 -2.57 -31.56
N VAL A 48 3.88 -1.42 -31.16
CA VAL A 48 2.96 -1.27 -30.04
C VAL A 48 1.59 -0.91 -30.59
N VAL A 49 0.62 -1.80 -30.43
CA VAL A 49 -0.75 -1.56 -30.89
C VAL A 49 -1.65 -1.42 -29.67
N TRP A 50 -2.36 -0.29 -29.55
CA TRP A 50 -3.24 -0.06 -28.42
C TRP A 50 -4.67 0.25 -28.84
N SER A 51 -5.61 -0.08 -27.96
CA SER A 51 -7.03 0.22 -28.12
C SER A 51 -7.69 0.52 -26.77
N SER A 52 -8.71 1.37 -26.79
CA SER A 52 -9.55 1.68 -25.63
C SER A 52 -11.05 1.53 -26.01
N PRO A 53 -11.60 0.30 -25.98
CA PRO A 53 -12.94 0.01 -26.46
C PRO A 53 -14.06 0.79 -25.75
N ARG A 54 -13.89 1.15 -24.47
CA ARG A 54 -14.88 1.95 -23.72
C ARG A 54 -14.98 3.40 -24.19
N LEU A 55 -13.93 3.94 -24.81
CA LEU A 55 -13.93 5.29 -25.40
C LEU A 55 -14.41 5.30 -26.86
N GLY A 56 -14.75 4.14 -27.39
CA GLY A 56 -15.22 3.95 -28.75
C GLY A 56 -14.25 3.12 -29.61
N THR A 57 -14.79 2.48 -30.64
CA THR A 57 -14.03 1.58 -31.53
C THR A 57 -12.91 2.28 -32.31
N GLU A 58 -13.01 3.61 -32.46
CA GLU A 58 -12.01 4.46 -33.14
C GLU A 58 -10.87 4.89 -32.20
N CYS A 59 -10.99 4.66 -30.87
CA CYS A 59 -9.94 5.01 -29.91
C CYS A 59 -8.86 3.91 -29.88
N LYS A 60 -7.93 4.00 -30.84
CA LYS A 60 -6.81 3.06 -31.06
C LYS A 60 -5.64 3.75 -31.72
N GLY A 61 -4.47 3.16 -31.65
CA GLY A 61 -3.27 3.66 -32.31
C GLY A 61 -2.15 2.64 -32.34
N GLU A 62 -1.08 3.03 -33.01
CA GLU A 62 0.12 2.21 -33.19
C GLU A 62 1.37 3.09 -32.98
N PHE A 63 2.42 2.52 -32.38
CA PHE A 63 3.76 3.08 -32.32
C PHE A 63 4.77 2.08 -32.87
N ASP A 64 5.83 2.57 -33.49
CA ASP A 64 6.98 1.77 -33.88
C ASP A 64 8.11 2.03 -32.88
N LEU A 65 8.58 0.98 -32.20
CA LEU A 65 9.67 1.08 -31.21
C LEU A 65 11.02 1.45 -31.84
N ASP A 66 11.16 1.26 -33.15
CA ASP A 66 12.36 1.63 -33.89
C ASP A 66 12.32 3.11 -34.37
N ASP A 67 11.13 3.74 -34.39
CA ASP A 67 10.95 5.14 -34.79
C ASP A 67 9.81 5.80 -33.99
N LEU A 68 10.03 6.01 -32.70
CA LEU A 68 9.04 6.67 -31.82
C LEU A 68 8.81 8.13 -32.20
N GLU A 69 9.82 8.80 -32.73
CA GLU A 69 9.76 10.20 -33.17
C GLU A 69 8.74 10.42 -34.30
N ALA A 70 8.54 9.44 -35.17
CA ALA A 70 7.52 9.52 -36.21
C ALA A 70 6.09 9.64 -35.67
N SER A 71 5.87 9.29 -34.41
CA SER A 71 4.57 9.36 -33.73
C SER A 71 4.35 10.65 -32.95
N ILE A 72 5.32 11.57 -32.93
CA ILE A 72 5.17 12.88 -32.26
C ILE A 72 4.18 13.73 -33.03
N GLY A 73 3.05 14.07 -32.38
CA GLY A 73 2.00 14.92 -32.91
C GLY A 73 1.94 16.30 -32.23
N GLU A 74 0.95 17.11 -32.60
CA GLU A 74 0.72 18.43 -32.02
C GLU A 74 0.22 18.37 -30.57
N SER A 75 -0.46 17.28 -30.19
CA SER A 75 -1.02 17.11 -28.86
C SER A 75 -0.15 16.19 -28.00
N PRO A 76 -0.06 16.45 -26.68
CA PRO A 76 0.64 15.57 -25.75
C PRO A 76 0.15 14.13 -25.81
N ASN A 77 1.09 13.19 -25.90
CA ASN A 77 0.83 11.76 -25.84
C ASN A 77 1.71 11.12 -24.77
N HIS A 78 1.14 10.94 -23.58
CA HIS A 78 1.88 10.49 -22.39
C HIS A 78 2.34 9.03 -22.48
N MET A 79 1.69 8.18 -23.27
CA MET A 79 2.20 6.83 -23.57
C MET A 79 3.47 6.91 -24.41
N LEU A 80 3.49 7.78 -25.42
CA LEU A 80 4.66 7.98 -26.27
C LEU A 80 5.84 8.58 -25.50
N SER A 81 5.60 9.66 -24.73
CA SER A 81 6.67 10.29 -23.94
C SER A 81 7.29 9.33 -22.93
N SER A 82 6.48 8.47 -22.30
CA SER A 82 6.99 7.44 -21.37
C SER A 82 7.85 6.38 -22.08
N MET A 83 7.52 6.01 -23.32
CA MET A 83 8.34 5.10 -24.12
C MET A 83 9.67 5.76 -24.56
N ILE A 84 9.64 7.04 -24.91
CA ILE A 84 10.85 7.80 -25.26
C ILE A 84 11.79 7.88 -24.05
N GLU A 85 11.29 8.23 -22.87
CA GLU A 85 12.09 8.25 -21.64
C GLU A 85 12.64 6.87 -21.28
N ALA A 86 11.82 5.82 -21.36
CA ALA A 86 12.26 4.44 -21.11
C ALA A 86 13.34 3.99 -22.09
N ARG A 87 13.27 4.41 -23.37
CA ARG A 87 14.30 4.15 -24.38
C ARG A 87 15.61 4.86 -24.03
N ASP A 88 15.54 6.13 -23.70
CA ASP A 88 16.71 6.96 -23.40
C ASP A 88 17.45 6.49 -22.14
N GLU A 89 16.73 5.86 -21.22
CA GLU A 89 17.29 5.19 -20.04
C GLU A 89 17.64 3.70 -20.26
N GLY A 90 17.49 3.18 -21.48
CA GLY A 90 17.82 1.77 -21.83
C GLY A 90 16.88 0.74 -21.21
N ARG A 91 15.65 1.12 -20.84
CA ARG A 91 14.65 0.29 -20.16
C ARG A 91 13.45 -0.09 -21.04
N LEU A 92 13.42 0.34 -22.30
CA LEU A 92 12.35 0.01 -23.22
C LEU A 92 12.32 -1.51 -23.50
N PRO A 93 11.14 -2.18 -23.53
CA PRO A 93 11.04 -3.59 -23.89
C PRO A 93 11.67 -3.91 -25.26
N GLY A 94 12.32 -5.06 -25.37
CA GLY A 94 13.00 -5.50 -26.60
C GLY A 94 12.05 -5.90 -27.74
N LYS A 95 10.79 -6.23 -27.41
CA LYS A 95 9.71 -6.59 -28.34
C LYS A 95 8.55 -5.62 -28.20
N GLY A 96 7.68 -5.56 -29.22
CA GLY A 96 6.43 -4.85 -29.18
C GLY A 96 5.35 -5.59 -28.38
N TRP A 97 4.18 -4.93 -28.21
CA TRP A 97 3.04 -5.49 -27.49
C TRP A 97 1.71 -4.94 -28.01
N ASP A 98 0.66 -5.74 -27.84
CA ASP A 98 -0.71 -5.27 -27.93
C ASP A 98 -1.16 -4.80 -26.54
N ALA A 99 -1.90 -3.67 -26.47
CA ALA A 99 -2.42 -3.12 -25.22
C ALA A 99 -3.93 -2.83 -25.33
N VAL A 100 -4.72 -3.40 -24.41
CA VAL A 100 -6.15 -3.11 -24.31
C VAL A 100 -6.41 -2.32 -23.04
N ILE A 101 -6.86 -1.06 -23.19
CA ILE A 101 -7.10 -0.11 -22.11
C ILE A 101 -8.57 -0.11 -21.73
N MET A 102 -8.87 -0.40 -20.47
CA MET A 102 -10.20 -0.38 -19.89
C MET A 102 -10.21 0.59 -18.70
N SER A 103 -11.02 1.64 -18.74
CA SER A 103 -11.06 2.65 -17.69
C SER A 103 -12.47 2.85 -17.15
N ASP A 104 -12.60 2.84 -15.82
CA ASP A 104 -13.76 3.34 -15.09
C ASP A 104 -13.52 4.76 -14.55
N VAL A 105 -12.25 5.25 -14.60
CA VAL A 105 -11.89 6.61 -14.16
C VAL A 105 -12.50 7.63 -15.12
N PRO A 106 -13.34 8.56 -14.65
CA PRO A 106 -13.94 9.58 -15.48
C PRO A 106 -12.89 10.42 -16.21
N VAL A 107 -13.04 10.53 -17.53
CA VAL A 107 -12.07 11.25 -18.36
C VAL A 107 -12.28 12.75 -18.22
N ARG A 108 -11.20 13.52 -18.00
CA ARG A 108 -11.23 14.97 -17.81
C ARG A 108 -12.11 15.46 -16.65
N ALA A 109 -12.42 14.60 -15.69
CA ALA A 109 -13.26 14.93 -14.55
C ALA A 109 -12.49 15.38 -13.30
N GLY A 110 -11.15 15.29 -13.29
CA GLY A 110 -10.32 15.67 -12.14
C GLY A 110 -9.88 14.50 -11.28
N CYS A 111 -10.22 13.26 -11.66
CA CYS A 111 -9.86 12.03 -10.93
C CYS A 111 -8.51 11.44 -11.37
N SER A 112 -7.62 12.20 -12.03
CA SER A 112 -6.29 11.79 -12.53
C SER A 112 -6.32 10.62 -13.51
N SER A 113 -7.26 10.66 -14.46
CA SER A 113 -7.38 9.63 -15.50
C SER A 113 -6.10 9.51 -16.35
N SER A 114 -5.42 10.63 -16.66
CA SER A 114 -4.16 10.63 -17.40
C SER A 114 -3.02 10.01 -16.59
N SER A 115 -2.86 10.42 -15.33
CA SER A 115 -1.81 9.88 -14.46
C SER A 115 -2.04 8.39 -14.18
N ALA A 116 -3.30 7.96 -13.99
CA ALA A 116 -3.63 6.54 -13.87
C ALA A 116 -3.25 5.75 -15.13
N LEU A 117 -3.47 6.33 -16.33
CA LEU A 117 -3.06 5.72 -17.59
C LEU A 117 -1.54 5.58 -17.68
N VAL A 118 -0.80 6.64 -17.42
CA VAL A 118 0.67 6.63 -17.53
C VAL A 118 1.29 5.68 -16.51
N ILE A 119 0.81 5.69 -15.28
CA ILE A 119 1.25 4.75 -14.23
C ILE A 119 1.02 3.30 -14.66
N ALA A 120 -0.20 2.95 -15.11
CA ALA A 120 -0.51 1.59 -15.55
C ALA A 120 0.30 1.19 -16.79
N TRP A 121 0.55 2.13 -17.72
CA TRP A 121 1.32 1.91 -18.92
C TRP A 121 2.79 1.62 -18.62
N ILE A 122 3.44 2.47 -17.82
CA ILE A 122 4.85 2.30 -17.42
C ILE A 122 5.01 1.01 -16.61
N ALA A 123 4.10 0.71 -15.68
CA ALA A 123 4.11 -0.54 -14.92
C ALA A 123 4.07 -1.77 -15.83
N GLY A 124 3.30 -1.74 -16.92
CA GLY A 124 3.27 -2.79 -17.93
C GLY A 124 4.59 -2.90 -18.71
N MET A 125 5.15 -1.79 -19.16
CA MET A 125 6.45 -1.76 -19.83
C MET A 125 7.57 -2.31 -18.94
N GLN A 126 7.60 -1.92 -17.67
CA GLN A 126 8.56 -2.44 -16.69
C GLN A 126 8.45 -3.95 -16.52
N ARG A 127 7.24 -4.51 -16.55
CA ARG A 127 7.01 -5.97 -16.50
C ARG A 127 7.45 -6.66 -17.77
N LEU A 128 7.19 -6.09 -18.94
CA LEU A 128 7.65 -6.65 -20.23
C LEU A 128 9.17 -6.62 -20.38
N SER A 129 9.84 -5.59 -19.83
CA SER A 129 11.31 -5.46 -19.89
C SER A 129 12.03 -6.15 -18.72
N GLY A 130 11.31 -6.54 -17.66
CA GLY A 130 11.90 -7.04 -16.41
C GLY A 130 12.53 -5.97 -15.51
N ASN A 131 12.46 -4.69 -15.88
CA ASN A 131 13.05 -3.56 -15.13
C ASN A 131 12.04 -2.93 -14.18
N ILE A 132 11.73 -3.61 -13.09
CA ILE A 132 10.71 -3.18 -12.11
C ILE A 132 11.33 -2.21 -11.11
N THR A 133 10.68 -1.06 -10.92
CA THR A 133 11.06 -0.03 -9.94
C THR A 133 10.10 0.01 -8.76
N SER A 134 10.46 0.75 -7.71
CA SER A 134 9.56 1.03 -6.59
C SER A 134 8.37 1.90 -7.02
N SER A 135 7.28 1.90 -6.24
CA SER A 135 6.09 2.72 -6.55
C SER A 135 6.42 4.20 -6.65
N ILE A 136 7.35 4.71 -5.83
CA ILE A 136 7.73 6.13 -5.89
C ILE A 136 8.59 6.44 -7.13
N GLU A 137 9.51 5.57 -7.52
CA GLU A 137 10.28 5.73 -8.74
C GLU A 137 9.37 5.69 -9.97
N LEU A 138 8.41 4.75 -10.00
CA LEU A 138 7.37 4.67 -11.03
C LEU A 138 6.53 5.98 -11.07
N ALA A 139 6.13 6.52 -9.91
CA ALA A 139 5.42 7.80 -9.84
C ALA A 139 6.22 8.95 -10.44
N MET A 140 7.52 9.01 -10.14
CA MET A 140 8.39 10.07 -10.65
C MET A 140 8.71 9.90 -12.14
N GLU A 141 8.80 8.69 -12.64
CA GLU A 141 8.90 8.40 -14.07
C GLU A 141 7.63 8.86 -14.82
N ALA A 142 6.45 8.54 -14.29
CA ALA A 142 5.18 8.99 -14.84
C ALA A 142 5.03 10.52 -14.80
N PHE A 143 5.46 11.16 -13.71
CA PHE A 143 5.49 12.62 -13.60
C PHE A 143 6.39 13.26 -14.66
N ARG A 144 7.58 12.71 -14.91
CA ARG A 144 8.45 13.19 -15.99
C ARG A 144 7.75 13.07 -17.34
N ALA A 145 7.20 11.93 -17.65
CA ALA A 145 6.54 11.66 -18.94
C ALA A 145 5.28 12.52 -19.17
N GLU A 146 4.49 12.81 -18.13
CA GLU A 146 3.23 13.55 -18.26
C GLU A 146 3.43 15.07 -18.11
N VAL A 147 4.30 15.50 -17.20
CA VAL A 147 4.42 16.92 -16.80
C VAL A 147 5.72 17.53 -17.30
N THR A 148 6.88 16.96 -16.94
CA THR A 148 8.18 17.58 -17.23
C THR A 148 8.48 17.58 -18.72
N HIS A 149 8.21 16.49 -19.42
CA HIS A 149 8.44 16.34 -20.87
C HIS A 149 7.72 17.42 -21.70
N TYR A 150 6.52 17.80 -21.28
CA TYR A 150 5.69 18.81 -21.96
C TYR A 150 5.76 20.19 -21.32
N ASN A 151 6.58 20.37 -20.28
CA ASN A 151 6.62 21.60 -19.49
C ASN A 151 5.21 22.02 -19.00
N ALA A 152 4.40 21.04 -18.60
CA ALA A 152 3.02 21.26 -18.15
C ALA A 152 2.96 21.87 -16.73
N PRO A 153 1.87 22.58 -16.36
CA PRO A 153 1.80 23.32 -15.09
C PRO A 153 1.51 22.44 -13.86
N GLY A 154 1.34 21.12 -13.98
CA GLY A 154 0.97 20.21 -12.89
C GLY A 154 2.05 20.01 -11.83
N GLY A 155 1.66 19.45 -10.68
CA GLY A 155 2.53 18.89 -9.66
C GLY A 155 2.54 17.34 -9.73
N ASN A 156 3.13 16.68 -8.72
CA ASN A 156 3.33 15.22 -8.72
C ASN A 156 2.36 14.44 -7.81
N MET A 157 1.42 15.11 -7.12
CA MET A 157 0.52 14.45 -6.17
C MET A 157 -0.32 13.36 -6.82
N ASP A 158 -0.73 13.56 -8.06
CA ASP A 158 -1.55 12.64 -8.84
C ASP A 158 -0.81 11.32 -9.10
N HIS A 159 0.44 11.44 -9.53
CA HIS A 159 1.30 10.31 -9.84
C HIS A 159 1.64 9.49 -8.58
N ILE A 160 1.97 10.19 -7.49
CA ILE A 160 2.28 9.54 -6.21
C ILE A 160 1.03 8.81 -5.69
N ALA A 161 -0.15 9.46 -5.72
CA ALA A 161 -1.39 8.83 -5.27
C ALA A 161 -1.76 7.59 -6.10
N CYS A 162 -1.68 7.67 -7.43
CA CYS A 162 -1.99 6.57 -8.33
C CYS A 162 -1.00 5.39 -8.22
N ALA A 163 0.28 5.68 -7.95
CA ALA A 163 1.31 4.65 -7.86
C ALA A 163 1.37 3.99 -6.47
N VAL A 164 1.31 4.78 -5.40
CA VAL A 164 1.48 4.31 -4.02
C VAL A 164 0.16 3.82 -3.40
N GLY A 165 -0.93 4.58 -3.59
CA GLY A 165 -2.26 4.21 -3.08
C GLY A 165 -2.52 4.54 -1.62
N GLY A 166 -3.74 4.27 -1.18
CA GLY A 166 -4.18 4.56 0.18
C GLY A 166 -4.43 6.06 0.42
N HIS A 167 -4.34 6.46 1.69
CA HIS A 167 -4.35 7.86 2.10
C HIS A 167 -2.91 8.34 2.24
N LEU A 168 -2.55 9.41 1.57
CA LEU A 168 -1.20 9.96 1.57
C LEU A 168 -1.23 11.45 1.91
N ARG A 169 -0.27 11.90 2.70
CA ARG A 169 0.19 13.27 2.68
C ARG A 169 1.36 13.35 1.72
N VAL A 170 1.14 13.86 0.53
CA VAL A 170 2.21 14.17 -0.42
C VAL A 170 2.92 15.41 0.08
N ASP A 171 4.17 15.27 0.48
CA ASP A 171 4.96 16.31 1.12
C ASP A 171 6.36 16.33 0.54
N PRO A 172 6.72 17.38 -0.21
CA PRO A 172 8.06 17.48 -0.83
C PRO A 172 9.22 17.46 0.18
N SER A 173 8.95 17.71 1.47
CA SER A 173 9.95 17.68 2.53
C SER A 173 10.16 16.29 3.14
N ALA A 174 9.29 15.32 2.84
CA ALA A 174 9.43 13.95 3.32
C ALA A 174 10.47 13.18 2.49
N ASP A 175 11.17 12.21 3.10
CA ASP A 175 12.26 11.45 2.48
C ASP A 175 11.87 10.81 1.13
N ASN A 176 10.64 10.31 1.02
CA ASN A 176 10.09 9.72 -0.21
C ASN A 176 9.08 10.63 -0.93
N GLY A 177 9.00 11.92 -0.56
CA GLY A 177 8.02 12.85 -1.11
C GLY A 177 6.60 12.64 -0.61
N TYR A 178 6.35 11.71 0.33
CA TYR A 178 5.05 11.47 0.94
C TYR A 178 5.15 10.80 2.31
N VAL A 179 4.05 10.90 3.07
CA VAL A 179 3.82 10.18 4.32
C VAL A 179 2.53 9.37 4.17
N GLN A 180 2.58 8.07 4.49
CA GLN A 180 1.37 7.24 4.53
C GLN A 180 0.51 7.64 5.72
N LEU A 181 -0.77 7.91 5.47
CA LEU A 181 -1.73 8.25 6.52
C LEU A 181 -2.60 7.04 6.87
N PRO A 182 -3.13 6.98 8.10
CA PRO A 182 -4.19 6.03 8.45
C PRO A 182 -5.41 6.17 7.55
N ASP A 183 -6.13 5.06 7.37
CA ASP A 183 -7.39 5.08 6.63
C ASP A 183 -8.40 6.07 7.22
N SER A 184 -9.18 6.69 6.35
CA SER A 184 -10.26 7.59 6.72
C SER A 184 -11.34 6.88 7.56
N GLN A 185 -11.78 7.53 8.62
CA GLN A 185 -12.91 7.11 9.45
C GLN A 185 -14.26 7.61 8.90
N PHE A 186 -14.29 8.09 7.67
CA PHE A 186 -15.45 8.63 6.97
C PHE A 186 -15.80 7.77 5.75
N ASP A 187 -17.05 7.91 5.30
CA ASP A 187 -17.47 7.47 3.98
C ASP A 187 -17.41 8.66 3.01
N TRP A 188 -17.22 8.36 1.73
CA TRP A 188 -17.03 9.36 0.71
C TRP A 188 -17.96 9.15 -0.48
N VAL A 189 -18.55 10.24 -0.96
CA VAL A 189 -19.29 10.28 -2.21
C VAL A 189 -18.62 11.25 -3.16
N LEU A 190 -18.23 10.74 -4.33
CA LEU A 190 -17.72 11.51 -5.45
C LEU A 190 -18.90 11.87 -6.35
N GLY A 191 -19.08 13.14 -6.66
CA GLY A 191 -20.03 13.62 -7.66
C GLY A 191 -19.29 14.12 -8.88
N ASP A 192 -19.61 13.59 -10.07
CA ASP A 192 -19.11 14.08 -11.36
C ASP A 192 -20.18 15.01 -11.99
N SER A 193 -19.80 16.24 -12.27
CA SER A 193 -20.68 17.21 -12.92
C SER A 193 -20.93 16.91 -14.41
N ASN A 194 -20.16 15.98 -14.97
CA ASN A 194 -20.21 15.65 -16.40
C ASN A 194 -20.08 16.91 -17.31
N SER A 195 -19.36 17.93 -16.83
CA SER A 195 -19.13 19.19 -17.53
C SER A 195 -17.71 19.25 -18.10
N PRO A 196 -17.53 19.65 -19.35
CA PRO A 196 -16.21 19.85 -19.92
C PRO A 196 -15.47 20.96 -19.19
N LYS A 197 -14.12 20.88 -19.13
CA LYS A 197 -13.28 21.86 -18.43
C LYS A 197 -11.99 22.14 -19.18
N ASP A 198 -11.47 23.38 -18.99
CA ASP A 198 -10.13 23.77 -19.40
C ASP A 198 -9.13 23.54 -18.26
N THR A 199 -8.56 22.34 -18.19
CA THR A 199 -7.61 21.97 -17.15
C THR A 199 -6.32 22.79 -17.21
N ILE A 200 -5.75 22.98 -18.41
CA ILE A 200 -4.43 23.60 -18.59
C ILE A 200 -4.50 25.08 -18.26
N GLY A 201 -5.44 25.81 -18.86
CA GLY A 201 -5.56 27.26 -18.64
C GLY A 201 -5.85 27.61 -17.16
N ILE A 202 -6.65 26.81 -16.46
CA ILE A 202 -6.91 27.02 -15.03
C ILE A 202 -5.63 26.79 -14.21
N LEU A 203 -4.91 25.69 -14.45
CA LEU A 203 -3.67 25.38 -13.72
C LEU A 203 -2.60 26.45 -13.98
N GLU A 204 -2.43 26.88 -15.23
CA GLU A 204 -1.50 27.96 -15.58
C GLU A 204 -1.81 29.25 -14.83
N ARG A 205 -3.08 29.70 -14.88
CA ARG A 205 -3.53 30.87 -14.16
C ARG A 205 -3.26 30.75 -12.65
N CYS A 206 -3.68 29.66 -12.04
CA CYS A 206 -3.52 29.47 -10.60
C CYS A 206 -2.06 29.32 -10.17
N LYS A 207 -1.20 28.68 -10.96
CA LYS A 207 0.22 28.46 -10.67
C LYS A 207 1.03 29.74 -10.86
N PHE A 208 1.04 30.26 -12.09
CA PHE A 208 1.97 31.31 -12.45
C PHE A 208 1.64 32.65 -11.78
N THR A 209 0.38 32.97 -11.57
CA THR A 209 0.00 34.19 -10.83
C THR A 209 0.55 34.15 -9.40
N ARG A 210 0.45 33.03 -8.72
CA ARG A 210 0.94 32.89 -7.33
C ARG A 210 2.47 32.84 -7.27
N LEU A 211 3.11 32.10 -8.18
CA LEU A 211 4.58 32.07 -8.25
C LEU A 211 5.18 33.46 -8.53
N ALA A 212 4.59 34.23 -9.43
CA ALA A 212 5.05 35.61 -9.71
C ALA A 212 4.95 36.52 -8.46
N ILE A 213 3.89 36.38 -7.65
CA ILE A 213 3.77 37.11 -6.38
C ILE A 213 4.85 36.65 -5.40
N LEU A 214 5.04 35.33 -5.24
CA LEU A 214 6.01 34.74 -4.34
C LEU A 214 7.45 35.20 -4.67
N GLU A 215 7.84 35.04 -5.92
CA GLU A 215 9.19 35.42 -6.42
C GLU A 215 9.47 36.92 -6.23
N SER A 216 8.49 37.79 -6.56
CA SER A 216 8.61 39.23 -6.40
C SER A 216 8.70 39.68 -4.94
N ASN A 217 8.41 38.81 -3.97
CA ASN A 217 8.35 39.12 -2.54
C ASN A 217 9.29 38.26 -1.68
N GLY A 218 10.37 37.74 -2.25
CA GLY A 218 11.43 37.07 -1.50
C GLY A 218 11.30 35.54 -1.34
N GLY A 219 10.31 34.91 -1.97
CA GLY A 219 10.22 33.44 -2.09
C GLY A 219 9.64 32.70 -0.88
N VAL A 220 9.17 33.40 0.16
CA VAL A 220 8.60 32.80 1.36
C VAL A 220 7.19 33.34 1.63
N TRP A 221 6.18 32.47 1.60
CA TRP A 221 4.77 32.87 1.73
C TRP A 221 4.47 33.63 3.03
N GLY A 222 5.05 33.21 4.16
CA GLY A 222 4.85 33.83 5.46
C GLY A 222 5.48 35.22 5.63
N ASP A 223 6.44 35.58 4.78
CA ASP A 223 7.19 36.82 4.88
C ASP A 223 6.66 37.93 3.94
N ILE A 224 5.63 37.63 3.14
CA ILE A 224 5.05 38.57 2.19
C ILE A 224 4.34 39.73 2.92
N ASP A 225 4.82 40.95 2.75
CA ASP A 225 4.15 42.12 3.29
C ASP A 225 2.91 42.49 2.47
N LEU A 226 1.75 42.08 2.94
CA LEU A 226 0.46 42.26 2.28
C LEU A 226 0.13 43.73 1.98
N ARG A 227 0.73 44.69 2.70
CA ARG A 227 0.53 46.14 2.49
C ARG A 227 1.17 46.63 1.19
N LYS A 228 2.11 45.89 0.63
CA LYS A 228 2.79 46.19 -0.65
C LYS A 228 2.06 45.64 -1.87
N LEU A 229 1.04 44.80 -1.64
CA LEU A 229 0.24 44.16 -2.67
C LEU A 229 -1.04 44.95 -2.95
N ASN A 230 -1.58 44.81 -4.15
CA ASN A 230 -2.95 45.26 -4.41
C ASN A 230 -3.96 44.34 -3.70
N ALA A 231 -5.23 44.74 -3.62
CA ALA A 231 -6.27 44.00 -2.87
C ALA A 231 -6.41 42.55 -3.34
N SER A 232 -6.46 42.31 -4.65
CA SER A 232 -6.61 40.95 -5.22
C SER A 232 -5.38 40.06 -4.94
N GLN A 233 -4.17 40.62 -5.08
CA GLN A 233 -2.94 39.89 -4.73
C GLN A 233 -2.88 39.54 -3.22
N ALA A 234 -3.25 40.51 -2.36
CA ALA A 234 -3.26 40.29 -0.94
C ALA A 234 -4.30 39.21 -0.53
N GLU A 235 -5.46 39.18 -1.17
CA GLU A 235 -6.48 38.15 -0.98
C GLU A 235 -5.97 36.77 -1.44
N LEU A 236 -5.34 36.68 -2.61
CA LEU A 236 -4.76 35.46 -3.15
C LEU A 236 -3.67 34.89 -2.23
N VAL A 237 -2.81 35.75 -1.66
CA VAL A 237 -1.78 35.32 -0.69
C VAL A 237 -2.44 34.83 0.60
N ARG A 238 -3.42 35.54 1.15
CA ARG A 238 -4.15 35.08 2.36
C ARG A 238 -4.81 33.73 2.13
N GLY A 239 -5.52 33.57 1.01
CA GLY A 239 -6.17 32.31 0.66
C GLY A 239 -5.18 31.17 0.47
N THR A 240 -4.02 31.44 -0.16
CA THR A 240 -2.95 30.43 -0.33
C THR A 240 -2.39 30.00 1.03
N ILE A 241 -2.11 30.94 1.94
CA ILE A 241 -1.62 30.62 3.30
C ILE A 241 -2.69 29.85 4.07
N ARG A 242 -3.95 30.29 4.04
CA ARG A 242 -5.03 29.61 4.75
C ARG A 242 -5.29 28.19 4.22
N ASN A 243 -5.20 28.00 2.90
CA ASN A 243 -5.31 26.68 2.27
C ASN A 243 -4.22 25.71 2.79
N ARG A 244 -2.97 26.19 2.90
CA ARG A 244 -1.87 25.45 3.51
C ARG A 244 -2.16 25.10 4.97
N ASP A 245 -2.63 26.07 5.75
CA ASP A 245 -2.87 25.89 7.19
C ASP A 245 -4.00 24.88 7.43
N ILE A 246 -5.05 24.88 6.58
CA ILE A 246 -6.13 23.87 6.60
C ILE A 246 -5.56 22.46 6.35
N GLU A 247 -4.63 22.33 5.40
CA GLU A 247 -3.98 21.02 5.12
C GLU A 247 -3.20 20.54 6.35
N VAL A 248 -2.43 21.43 7.00
CA VAL A 248 -1.66 21.09 8.21
C VAL A 248 -2.58 20.69 9.36
N GLU A 249 -3.66 21.43 9.63
CA GLU A 249 -4.64 21.10 10.66
C GLU A 249 -5.28 19.73 10.41
N ALA A 250 -5.64 19.44 9.15
CA ALA A 250 -6.20 18.15 8.77
C ALA A 250 -5.17 17.01 8.89
N ALA A 251 -3.94 17.23 8.44
CA ALA A 251 -2.87 16.23 8.48
C ALA A 251 -2.55 15.81 9.92
N GLU A 252 -2.52 16.73 10.86
CA GLU A 252 -2.31 16.42 12.28
C GLU A 252 -3.37 15.46 12.82
N MET A 253 -4.65 15.65 12.45
CA MET A 253 -5.74 14.77 12.88
C MET A 253 -5.64 13.37 12.26
N PHE A 254 -5.23 13.27 10.98
CA PHE A 254 -5.00 11.98 10.34
C PHE A 254 -3.82 11.26 11.00
N LEU A 255 -2.70 11.93 11.24
CA LEU A 255 -1.48 11.33 11.79
C LEU A 255 -1.66 10.82 13.23
N VAL A 256 -2.42 11.52 14.06
CA VAL A 256 -2.69 11.05 15.43
C VAL A 256 -3.86 10.08 15.53
N GLY A 257 -4.53 9.75 14.40
CA GLY A 257 -5.68 8.86 14.36
C GLY A 257 -6.96 9.41 15.05
N GLN A 258 -7.02 10.72 15.28
CA GLN A 258 -8.16 11.42 15.91
C GLN A 258 -8.92 12.23 14.86
N GLN A 259 -9.45 11.55 13.87
CA GLN A 259 -10.18 12.17 12.76
C GLN A 259 -11.58 12.62 13.23
N ASN A 260 -11.70 13.86 13.69
CA ASN A 260 -12.96 14.43 14.15
C ASN A 260 -13.73 15.06 12.98
N VAL A 261 -14.90 14.50 12.67
CA VAL A 261 -15.77 14.96 11.58
C VAL A 261 -16.31 16.37 11.81
N ASP A 262 -16.57 16.76 13.09
CA ASP A 262 -17.08 18.08 13.43
C ASP A 262 -16.05 19.21 13.22
N ILE A 263 -14.79 18.83 13.00
CA ILE A 263 -13.70 19.74 12.64
C ILE A 263 -13.35 19.60 11.15
N LEU A 264 -13.13 18.38 10.68
CA LEU A 264 -12.68 18.15 9.30
C LEU A 264 -13.74 18.50 8.25
N GLY A 265 -15.04 18.32 8.54
CA GLY A 265 -16.12 18.72 7.66
C GLY A 265 -16.17 20.23 7.41
N PRO A 266 -16.21 21.08 8.45
CA PRO A 266 -16.07 22.53 8.30
C PRO A 266 -14.78 22.97 7.62
N LEU A 267 -13.61 22.37 7.92
CA LEU A 267 -12.34 22.65 7.25
C LEU A 267 -12.41 22.33 5.75
N MET A 268 -13.07 21.22 5.36
CA MET A 268 -13.28 20.88 3.94
C MET A 268 -14.15 21.93 3.23
N SER A 269 -15.21 22.41 3.88
CA SER A 269 -16.09 23.44 3.34
C SER A 269 -15.43 24.82 3.28
N GLU A 270 -14.58 25.15 4.26
CA GLU A 270 -13.74 26.36 4.23
C GLU A 270 -12.72 26.28 3.07
N HIS A 271 -12.07 25.14 2.89
CA HIS A 271 -11.18 24.88 1.75
C HIS A 271 -11.93 25.09 0.42
N HIS A 272 -13.15 24.56 0.29
CA HIS A 272 -13.98 24.79 -0.88
C HIS A 272 -14.25 26.29 -1.13
N SER A 273 -14.53 27.05 -0.08
CA SER A 273 -14.74 28.51 -0.21
C SER A 273 -13.51 29.23 -0.79
N ILE A 274 -12.29 28.82 -0.36
CA ILE A 274 -11.05 29.38 -0.92
C ILE A 274 -10.92 29.02 -2.39
N LEU A 275 -11.22 27.77 -2.78
CA LEU A 275 -11.17 27.34 -4.17
C LEU A 275 -12.20 28.08 -5.04
N ARG A 276 -13.39 28.37 -4.52
CA ARG A 276 -14.45 29.10 -5.19
C ARG A 276 -14.15 30.59 -5.29
N ASP A 277 -13.90 31.25 -4.14
CA ASP A 277 -13.94 32.71 -4.02
C ASP A 277 -12.57 33.36 -4.32
N VAL A 278 -11.46 32.65 -4.01
CA VAL A 278 -10.09 33.20 -4.16
C VAL A 278 -9.42 32.66 -5.42
N LEU A 279 -9.52 31.36 -5.69
CA LEU A 279 -8.93 30.76 -6.88
C LEU A 279 -9.89 30.75 -8.09
N GLU A 280 -11.18 31.02 -7.86
CA GLU A 280 -12.23 31.10 -8.88
C GLU A 280 -12.26 29.83 -9.78
N VAL A 281 -12.18 28.64 -9.14
CA VAL A 281 -12.14 27.37 -9.88
C VAL A 281 -13.43 26.56 -9.77
N SER A 282 -14.45 27.05 -9.04
CA SER A 282 -15.77 26.39 -8.96
C SER A 282 -16.70 26.84 -10.09
N THR A 283 -17.82 26.14 -10.25
CA THR A 283 -18.89 26.45 -11.21
C THR A 283 -20.24 26.34 -10.53
N ASP A 284 -21.28 27.00 -11.10
CA ASP A 284 -22.63 26.95 -10.56
C ASP A 284 -23.14 25.51 -10.35
N ARG A 285 -22.78 24.59 -11.26
CA ARG A 285 -23.16 23.18 -11.15
C ARG A 285 -22.46 22.49 -9.97
N ILE A 286 -21.16 22.72 -9.78
CA ILE A 286 -20.42 22.19 -8.63
C ILE A 286 -20.98 22.77 -7.33
N GLU A 287 -21.31 24.06 -7.29
CA GLU A 287 -21.97 24.68 -6.13
C GLU A 287 -23.33 24.03 -5.83
N ALA A 288 -24.14 23.79 -6.84
CA ALA A 288 -25.42 23.09 -6.67
C ALA A 288 -25.23 21.67 -6.10
N MET A 289 -24.23 20.92 -6.59
CA MET A 289 -23.91 19.57 -6.11
C MET A 289 -23.38 19.58 -4.66
N CYS A 290 -22.48 20.51 -4.32
CA CYS A 290 -21.97 20.66 -2.95
C CYS A 290 -23.09 21.02 -1.97
N ASN A 291 -23.97 21.97 -2.34
CA ASN A 291 -25.12 22.37 -1.55
C ASN A 291 -26.14 21.23 -1.37
N ALA A 292 -26.39 20.46 -2.42
CA ALA A 292 -27.28 19.29 -2.36
C ALA A 292 -26.72 18.22 -1.41
N ALA A 293 -25.42 17.92 -1.48
CA ALA A 293 -24.74 16.99 -0.59
C ALA A 293 -24.81 17.43 0.89
N LEU A 294 -24.49 18.70 1.19
CA LEU A 294 -24.58 19.25 2.54
C LEU A 294 -26.00 19.24 3.08
N SER A 295 -27.00 19.59 2.24
CA SER A 295 -28.41 19.58 2.63
C SER A 295 -28.93 18.17 2.90
N ALA A 296 -28.36 17.15 2.27
CA ALA A 296 -28.66 15.74 2.50
C ALA A 296 -27.88 15.14 3.69
N GLY A 297 -27.06 15.91 4.40
CA GLY A 297 -26.38 15.49 5.63
C GLY A 297 -24.90 15.13 5.48
N ALA A 298 -24.24 15.49 4.37
CA ALA A 298 -22.79 15.44 4.31
C ALA A 298 -22.17 16.41 5.30
N SER A 299 -21.09 16.00 5.95
CA SER A 299 -20.39 16.81 6.98
C SER A 299 -19.50 17.89 6.36
N GLY A 300 -19.10 17.72 5.10
CA GLY A 300 -18.30 18.66 4.32
C GLY A 300 -18.38 18.31 2.86
N ALA A 301 -18.23 19.29 1.98
CA ALA A 301 -18.22 19.08 0.53
C ALA A 301 -17.28 20.09 -0.16
N LYS A 302 -16.59 19.66 -1.21
CA LYS A 302 -15.68 20.52 -1.96
C LYS A 302 -15.46 20.06 -3.41
N ILE A 303 -15.14 21.00 -4.27
CA ILE A 303 -14.55 20.71 -5.58
C ILE A 303 -13.15 20.12 -5.42
N PHE A 304 -12.71 19.26 -6.34
CA PHE A 304 -11.32 18.80 -6.39
C PHE A 304 -10.80 18.67 -7.84
N GLY A 305 -9.48 18.52 -7.97
CA GLY A 305 -8.77 18.57 -9.24
C GLY A 305 -8.58 20.02 -9.72
N SER A 306 -8.30 20.22 -11.01
CA SER A 306 -8.02 21.57 -11.57
C SER A 306 -9.20 22.55 -11.46
N GLY A 307 -10.41 22.09 -11.21
CA GLY A 307 -11.60 22.96 -11.22
C GLY A 307 -12.14 23.27 -12.61
N GLY A 308 -13.02 24.25 -12.71
CA GLY A 308 -13.73 24.64 -13.95
C GLY A 308 -14.79 23.65 -14.38
N GLY A 309 -15.30 22.81 -13.49
CA GLY A 309 -16.16 21.67 -13.69
C GLY A 309 -15.53 20.40 -13.14
N GLY A 310 -15.84 19.24 -13.69
CA GLY A 310 -15.34 17.93 -13.22
C GLY A 310 -16.04 17.49 -11.94
N CYS A 311 -15.30 17.12 -10.91
CA CYS A 311 -15.85 16.44 -9.73
C CYS A 311 -15.84 17.28 -8.45
N MET A 312 -16.77 16.91 -7.57
CA MET A 312 -16.77 17.28 -6.15
C MET A 312 -16.68 16.05 -5.26
N LEU A 313 -16.30 16.24 -4.01
CA LEU A 313 -16.23 15.19 -2.99
C LEU A 313 -17.04 15.60 -1.77
N ALA A 314 -17.87 14.68 -1.26
CA ALA A 314 -18.62 14.83 -0.03
C ALA A 314 -18.11 13.87 1.05
N MET A 315 -17.89 14.38 2.26
CA MET A 315 -17.51 13.65 3.47
C MET A 315 -18.75 13.28 4.26
N ILE A 316 -18.89 12.01 4.66
CA ILE A 316 -20.02 11.49 5.41
C ILE A 316 -19.51 10.85 6.70
N ALA A 317 -20.05 11.31 7.84
CA ALA A 317 -19.71 10.75 9.13
C ALA A 317 -20.16 9.29 9.27
N ARG A 318 -19.27 8.41 9.78
CA ARG A 318 -19.65 7.09 10.28
C ARG A 318 -20.21 7.20 11.69
N HIS A 319 -21.11 6.32 12.06
CA HIS A 319 -21.66 6.27 13.41
C HIS A 319 -21.10 5.05 14.16
N ASN A 320 -20.39 5.25 15.27
CA ASN A 320 -19.67 4.20 16.01
C ASN A 320 -18.74 3.35 15.13
N GLY A 321 -18.14 3.96 14.08
CA GLY A 321 -17.29 3.25 13.11
C GLY A 321 -18.04 2.56 11.95
N ASP A 322 -19.36 2.47 12.01
CA ASP A 322 -20.17 1.83 11.00
C ASP A 322 -20.63 2.81 9.91
N SER A 323 -20.58 2.37 8.66
CA SER A 323 -21.11 3.09 7.50
C SER A 323 -22.64 3.24 7.58
N LYS A 324 -23.14 4.46 7.42
CA LYS A 324 -24.58 4.73 7.27
C LYS A 324 -24.97 4.59 5.80
N SER A 325 -25.27 3.37 5.33
CA SER A 325 -25.63 3.13 3.93
C SER A 325 -26.77 4.03 3.45
N ALA A 326 -27.82 4.20 4.26
CA ALA A 326 -28.96 5.07 3.92
C ALA A 326 -28.52 6.53 3.72
N LEU A 327 -27.66 7.09 4.57
CA LEU A 327 -27.18 8.47 4.44
C LEU A 327 -26.28 8.63 3.21
N ILE A 328 -25.46 7.61 2.90
CA ILE A 328 -24.65 7.61 1.68
C ILE A 328 -25.56 7.65 0.44
N ASP A 329 -26.62 6.85 0.42
CA ASP A 329 -27.59 6.80 -0.68
C ASP A 329 -28.39 8.12 -0.77
N GLU A 330 -28.75 8.74 0.36
CA GLU A 330 -29.41 10.05 0.39
C GLU A 330 -28.53 11.14 -0.22
N VAL A 331 -27.26 11.22 0.21
CA VAL A 331 -26.28 12.19 -0.34
C VAL A 331 -26.03 11.93 -1.82
N LYS A 332 -25.86 10.67 -2.19
CA LYS A 332 -25.70 10.28 -3.59
C LYS A 332 -26.89 10.71 -4.47
N ASN A 333 -28.11 10.39 -4.05
CA ASN A 333 -29.33 10.75 -4.75
C ASN A 333 -29.52 12.27 -4.83
N ALA A 334 -29.15 13.02 -3.78
CA ALA A 334 -29.21 14.47 -3.78
C ALA A 334 -28.25 15.08 -4.82
N ILE A 335 -27.04 14.55 -4.95
CA ILE A 335 -26.07 14.98 -5.97
C ILE A 335 -26.60 14.64 -7.38
N GLU A 336 -27.11 13.42 -7.59
CA GLU A 336 -27.69 12.98 -8.87
C GLU A 336 -28.98 13.74 -9.23
N GLY A 337 -29.65 14.35 -8.26
CA GLY A 337 -30.78 15.27 -8.47
C GLY A 337 -30.38 16.59 -9.16
N VAL A 338 -29.12 16.96 -9.19
CA VAL A 338 -28.59 18.06 -10.00
C VAL A 338 -28.44 17.59 -11.45
N ASP A 339 -29.08 18.30 -12.37
CA ASP A 339 -29.17 17.91 -13.77
C ASP A 339 -27.86 17.49 -14.40
N GLY A 340 -27.78 16.26 -14.92
CA GLY A 340 -26.60 15.68 -15.58
C GLY A 340 -25.47 15.26 -14.65
N ALA A 341 -25.60 15.36 -13.32
CA ALA A 341 -24.61 14.88 -12.38
C ALA A 341 -24.71 13.36 -12.18
N ILE A 342 -23.56 12.74 -11.91
CA ILE A 342 -23.44 11.31 -11.59
C ILE A 342 -22.71 11.19 -10.25
N ALA A 343 -23.14 10.27 -9.37
CA ALA A 343 -22.50 10.11 -8.08
C ALA A 343 -22.05 8.66 -7.81
N HIS A 344 -20.86 8.53 -7.21
CA HIS A 344 -20.25 7.26 -6.87
C HIS A 344 -19.83 7.23 -5.39
N ARG A 345 -20.13 6.12 -4.71
CA ARG A 345 -19.45 5.85 -3.44
C ARG A 345 -18.00 5.49 -3.74
N VAL A 346 -17.05 6.14 -3.07
CA VAL A 346 -15.63 5.87 -3.22
C VAL A 346 -15.00 5.48 -1.90
N ASN A 347 -14.01 4.58 -1.98
CA ASN A 347 -13.25 4.09 -0.85
C ASN A 347 -11.77 4.15 -1.19
N SER A 348 -10.94 4.15 -0.15
CA SER A 348 -9.48 4.04 -0.30
C SER A 348 -9.10 2.71 -0.96
N GLU A 349 -8.15 2.78 -1.89
CA GLU A 349 -7.67 1.63 -2.65
C GLU A 349 -6.12 1.62 -2.72
N PRO A 350 -5.51 0.44 -2.95
CA PRO A 350 -4.09 0.37 -3.24
C PRO A 350 -3.75 1.14 -4.51
N GLY A 351 -2.50 1.52 -4.63
CA GLY A 351 -1.93 2.13 -5.82
C GLY A 351 -1.95 1.20 -7.03
N VAL A 352 -0.97 1.39 -7.89
CA VAL A 352 -0.82 0.53 -9.04
C VAL A 352 -0.66 -0.93 -8.61
N CYS A 353 -1.46 -1.79 -9.21
CA CYS A 353 -1.32 -3.23 -9.06
C CYS A 353 -1.07 -3.84 -10.44
N TRP A 354 -0.39 -4.95 -10.44
CA TRP A 354 -0.21 -5.76 -11.63
C TRP A 354 -0.61 -7.19 -11.29
N GLY A 355 -1.30 -7.83 -12.23
CA GLY A 355 -1.52 -9.25 -12.27
C GLY A 355 -0.92 -9.73 -13.58
N GLU A 356 0.04 -10.61 -13.56
CA GLU A 356 -0.04 -11.68 -14.55
C GLU A 356 -1.41 -12.29 -14.34
N GLY A 357 -2.02 -12.90 -15.34
CA GLY A 357 -3.20 -13.73 -15.12
C GLY A 357 -2.92 -14.96 -14.21
N LEU A 358 -1.98 -14.84 -13.32
CA LEU A 358 -1.71 -15.72 -12.20
C LEU A 358 -2.54 -15.23 -11.02
N GLU A 359 -3.68 -15.87 -10.86
CA GLU A 359 -4.42 -15.84 -9.61
C GLU A 359 -3.45 -16.00 -8.44
N VAL A 360 -3.39 -15.02 -7.51
CA VAL A 360 -2.54 -15.12 -6.33
C VAL A 360 -2.94 -16.38 -5.56
N LYS A 361 -2.01 -17.32 -5.44
CA LYS A 361 -2.22 -18.57 -4.72
C LYS A 361 -1.50 -18.54 -3.38
N ASN A 362 -2.26 -18.83 -2.32
CA ASN A 362 -1.70 -19.05 -0.99
C ASN A 362 -0.74 -17.94 -0.54
N PRO A 363 -1.17 -16.66 -0.47
CA PRO A 363 -0.29 -15.57 -0.07
C PRO A 363 0.26 -15.77 1.33
N VAL A 364 1.58 -15.50 1.49
CA VAL A 364 2.28 -15.66 2.78
C VAL A 364 2.90 -14.34 3.20
N VAL A 365 2.65 -13.90 4.43
CA VAL A 365 3.34 -12.78 5.07
C VAL A 365 4.50 -13.32 5.90
N VAL A 366 5.72 -12.87 5.60
CA VAL A 366 6.93 -13.23 6.33
C VAL A 366 7.38 -12.05 7.17
N LEU A 367 7.36 -12.21 8.50
CA LEU A 367 7.72 -11.18 9.46
C LEU A 367 9.25 -11.14 9.67
N ALA A 368 9.95 -10.23 9.01
CA ALA A 368 11.41 -10.09 9.07
C ALA A 368 11.88 -8.78 9.75
N ALA A 369 10.97 -7.94 10.27
CA ALA A 369 11.27 -6.65 10.89
C ALA A 369 11.88 -6.72 12.31
N GLY A 370 12.24 -7.89 12.81
CA GLY A 370 12.78 -8.09 14.16
C GLY A 370 14.11 -7.36 14.39
N ALA A 371 14.28 -6.72 15.55
CA ALA A 371 15.45 -5.89 15.91
C ALA A 371 16.78 -6.64 16.02
N SER A 372 16.85 -7.94 15.78
CA SER A 372 18.06 -8.80 15.81
C SER A 372 18.95 -8.64 17.08
N SER A 373 18.43 -8.05 18.16
CA SER A 373 19.20 -7.64 19.34
C SER A 373 19.78 -8.81 20.15
N ARG A 374 19.18 -10.00 20.05
CA ARG A 374 19.67 -11.19 20.78
C ARG A 374 20.81 -11.87 20.04
N ILE A 375 20.72 -11.98 18.71
CA ILE A 375 21.72 -12.66 17.89
C ILE A 375 23.03 -11.86 17.75
N LYS A 376 22.98 -10.54 17.99
CA LYS A 376 24.15 -9.65 17.97
C LYS A 376 24.97 -9.68 19.26
N LYS A 377 24.60 -10.47 20.25
CA LYS A 377 25.40 -10.64 21.46
C LYS A 377 26.62 -11.49 21.13
N VAL A 378 27.79 -11.01 21.55
CA VAL A 378 29.03 -11.80 21.45
C VAL A 378 28.91 -13.01 22.38
N VAL A 379 29.09 -14.21 21.84
CA VAL A 379 29.12 -15.46 22.58
C VAL A 379 30.46 -16.16 22.31
N ASP A 380 31.16 -16.54 23.37
CA ASP A 380 32.41 -17.30 23.25
C ASP A 380 32.15 -18.70 22.69
N GLY A 381 32.95 -19.11 21.71
CA GLY A 381 32.84 -20.46 21.12
C GLY A 381 32.20 -20.53 19.73
N LEU A 382 31.68 -19.41 19.17
CA LEU A 382 31.23 -19.37 17.77
C LEU A 382 32.40 -19.34 16.80
N SER A 383 32.20 -19.94 15.62
CA SER A 383 33.15 -19.79 14.53
C SER A 383 33.27 -18.31 14.09
N GLU A 384 34.45 -17.92 13.58
CA GLU A 384 34.68 -16.55 13.09
C GLU A 384 33.64 -16.14 12.03
N PHE A 385 33.23 -17.07 11.18
CA PHE A 385 32.19 -16.83 10.18
C PHE A 385 30.83 -16.52 10.83
N ALA A 386 30.38 -17.33 11.79
CA ALA A 386 29.09 -17.14 12.48
C ALA A 386 29.06 -15.81 13.25
N SER A 387 30.16 -15.43 13.89
CA SER A 387 30.30 -14.17 14.60
C SER A 387 30.21 -12.95 13.65
N ASN A 388 30.88 -13.01 12.52
CA ASN A 388 30.87 -11.94 11.50
C ASN A 388 29.48 -11.78 10.85
N GLU A 389 28.79 -12.88 10.53
CA GLU A 389 27.42 -12.86 10.00
C GLU A 389 26.45 -12.23 11.01
N ALA A 390 26.48 -12.68 12.28
CA ALA A 390 25.62 -12.16 13.34
C ALA A 390 25.81 -10.64 13.59
N ALA A 391 27.04 -10.15 13.46
CA ALA A 391 27.36 -8.74 13.67
C ALA A 391 26.90 -7.83 12.53
N SER A 392 26.94 -8.31 11.28
CA SER A 392 26.82 -7.48 10.07
C SER A 392 25.47 -7.55 9.37
N ARG A 393 24.62 -8.56 9.64
CA ARG A 393 23.40 -8.81 8.87
C ARG A 393 22.14 -8.85 9.72
N PRO A 394 20.96 -8.52 9.14
CA PRO A 394 19.66 -8.88 9.73
C PRO A 394 19.56 -10.40 9.91
N LYS A 395 18.84 -10.87 10.93
CA LYS A 395 18.69 -12.30 11.23
C LYS A 395 18.26 -13.15 10.03
N ALA A 396 17.22 -12.70 9.34
CA ALA A 396 16.67 -13.38 8.18
C ALA A 396 17.67 -13.47 7.01
N MET A 397 18.66 -12.58 6.97
CA MET A 397 19.69 -12.51 5.94
C MET A 397 21.01 -13.18 6.32
N LEU A 398 21.07 -13.88 7.46
CA LEU A 398 22.25 -14.67 7.83
C LEU A 398 22.48 -15.78 6.80
N ARG A 399 23.69 -15.88 6.32
CA ARG A 399 24.06 -16.88 5.32
C ARG A 399 24.31 -18.23 5.99
N VAL A 400 23.62 -19.25 5.51
CA VAL A 400 23.64 -20.60 6.09
C VAL A 400 23.84 -21.66 5.01
N GLY A 401 24.11 -22.89 5.43
CA GLY A 401 24.35 -24.01 4.52
C GLY A 401 25.73 -23.98 3.83
N ALA A 402 25.98 -24.95 2.97
CA ALA A 402 27.25 -25.11 2.25
C ALA A 402 27.49 -23.98 1.22
N GLU A 403 26.44 -23.51 0.59
CA GLU A 403 26.49 -22.45 -0.44
C GLU A 403 26.42 -21.03 0.14
N LYS A 404 26.32 -20.91 1.46
CA LYS A 404 26.20 -19.61 2.15
C LYS A 404 25.01 -18.78 1.64
N THR A 405 23.89 -19.40 1.41
CA THR A 405 22.64 -18.78 0.97
C THR A 405 21.96 -18.05 2.15
N PRO A 406 21.39 -16.86 1.98
CA PRO A 406 20.59 -16.21 3.00
C PRO A 406 19.44 -17.11 3.49
N PHE A 407 19.23 -17.16 4.81
CA PHE A 407 18.19 -18.00 5.41
C PHE A 407 16.79 -17.67 4.86
N LEU A 408 16.50 -16.39 4.68
CA LEU A 408 15.23 -15.94 4.10
C LEU A 408 15.03 -16.48 2.68
N GLU A 409 16.06 -16.52 1.86
CA GLU A 409 15.94 -17.07 0.51
C GLU A 409 15.57 -18.56 0.53
N LEU A 410 16.17 -19.34 1.43
CA LEU A 410 15.82 -20.75 1.62
C LEU A 410 14.36 -20.90 2.08
N LEU A 411 13.89 -20.02 2.99
CA LEU A 411 12.51 -20.00 3.44
C LEU A 411 11.56 -19.66 2.28
N LEU A 412 11.85 -18.63 1.49
CA LEU A 412 11.02 -18.22 0.35
C LEU A 412 10.95 -19.32 -0.72
N ASN A 413 12.07 -19.96 -1.02
CA ASN A 413 12.10 -21.11 -1.94
C ASN A 413 11.24 -22.28 -1.42
N ARG A 414 11.24 -22.53 -0.11
CA ARG A 414 10.36 -23.55 0.52
C ARG A 414 8.89 -23.16 0.37
N ILE A 415 8.53 -21.93 0.70
CA ILE A 415 7.15 -21.41 0.58
C ILE A 415 6.65 -21.56 -0.86
N LYS A 416 7.48 -21.20 -1.84
CA LYS A 416 7.19 -21.40 -3.27
C LYS A 416 6.99 -22.88 -3.62
N LYS A 417 7.94 -23.71 -3.24
CA LYS A 417 7.91 -25.18 -3.54
C LYS A 417 6.66 -25.84 -2.97
N GLU A 418 6.16 -25.36 -1.84
CA GLU A 418 4.98 -25.90 -1.15
C GLU A 418 3.66 -25.26 -1.62
N GLY A 419 3.67 -24.38 -2.63
CA GLY A 419 2.46 -23.99 -3.37
C GLY A 419 2.02 -22.54 -3.26
N SER A 420 2.86 -21.64 -2.75
CA SER A 420 2.64 -20.18 -2.82
C SER A 420 3.30 -19.59 -4.06
N ASN A 421 2.67 -18.56 -4.65
CA ASN A 421 3.29 -17.74 -5.69
C ASN A 421 3.41 -16.27 -5.31
N CYS A 422 3.03 -15.89 -4.06
CA CYS A 422 3.09 -14.50 -3.58
C CYS A 422 3.52 -14.47 -2.11
N VAL A 423 4.59 -13.71 -1.82
CA VAL A 423 5.09 -13.52 -0.46
C VAL A 423 5.25 -12.03 -0.18
N ILE A 424 4.75 -11.60 0.98
CA ILE A 424 4.90 -10.24 1.49
C ILE A 424 5.94 -10.28 2.62
N VAL A 425 7.11 -9.70 2.40
CA VAL A 425 8.19 -9.64 3.40
C VAL A 425 8.10 -8.32 4.15
N VAL A 426 7.84 -8.39 5.46
CA VAL A 426 7.83 -7.21 6.33
C VAL A 426 9.23 -6.98 6.87
N VAL A 427 9.82 -5.83 6.56
CA VAL A 427 11.17 -5.43 6.98
C VAL A 427 11.14 -4.19 7.88
N GLY A 428 12.22 -3.97 8.63
CA GLY A 428 12.40 -2.75 9.43
C GLY A 428 12.75 -1.54 8.55
N GLU A 429 12.57 -0.31 9.08
CA GLU A 429 12.83 0.95 8.37
C GLU A 429 14.27 1.06 7.84
N SER A 430 15.25 0.53 8.56
CA SER A 430 16.66 0.59 8.18
C SER A 430 17.18 -0.64 7.44
N ASP A 431 16.31 -1.58 7.05
CA ASP A 431 16.72 -2.81 6.39
C ASP A 431 16.75 -2.66 4.86
N ASN A 432 17.82 -2.09 4.35
CA ASN A 432 18.11 -2.06 2.93
C ASN A 432 18.76 -3.37 2.44
N VAL A 433 19.45 -4.09 3.31
CA VAL A 433 20.19 -5.32 2.95
C VAL A 433 19.25 -6.38 2.36
N THR A 434 18.08 -6.57 2.97
CA THR A 434 17.09 -7.55 2.50
C THR A 434 16.50 -7.13 1.15
N ARG A 435 16.14 -5.85 1.01
CA ARG A 435 15.56 -5.32 -0.24
C ARG A 435 16.53 -5.40 -1.41
N ASP A 436 17.76 -4.89 -1.23
CA ASP A 436 18.80 -4.86 -2.26
C ASP A 436 19.16 -6.28 -2.73
N TYR A 437 19.17 -7.23 -1.78
CA TYR A 437 19.44 -8.62 -2.13
C TYR A 437 18.43 -9.18 -3.11
N PHE A 438 17.13 -9.09 -2.81
CA PHE A 438 16.08 -9.66 -3.65
C PHE A 438 15.75 -8.84 -4.90
N THR A 439 16.17 -7.58 -4.96
CA THR A 439 16.18 -6.81 -6.21
C THR A 439 17.14 -7.42 -7.23
N SER A 440 18.28 -7.93 -6.77
CA SER A 440 19.30 -8.56 -7.63
C SER A 440 19.15 -10.08 -7.77
N ASN A 441 18.40 -10.74 -6.87
CA ASN A 441 18.25 -12.20 -6.79
C ASN A 441 16.76 -12.57 -6.70
N SER A 442 16.04 -12.38 -7.79
CA SER A 442 14.63 -12.77 -7.88
C SER A 442 14.46 -14.28 -7.85
N ILE A 443 13.36 -14.75 -7.26
CA ILE A 443 12.98 -16.17 -7.28
C ILE A 443 11.93 -16.37 -8.38
N GLU A 444 12.31 -17.01 -9.47
CA GLU A 444 11.42 -17.26 -10.61
C GLU A 444 10.08 -17.89 -10.19
N GLY A 445 8.96 -17.32 -10.63
CA GLY A 445 7.61 -17.79 -10.29
C GLY A 445 7.15 -17.51 -8.85
N LEU A 446 7.85 -16.65 -8.10
CA LEU A 446 7.43 -16.13 -6.80
C LEU A 446 7.43 -14.61 -6.83
N GLU A 447 6.28 -14.00 -6.65
CA GLU A 447 6.16 -12.56 -6.43
C GLU A 447 6.59 -12.22 -5.00
N ILE A 448 7.62 -11.37 -4.83
CA ILE A 448 8.09 -10.92 -3.52
C ILE A 448 7.75 -9.43 -3.37
N ARG A 449 6.89 -9.12 -2.40
CA ARG A 449 6.51 -7.74 -2.06
C ARG A 449 7.16 -7.34 -0.75
N PHE A 450 7.69 -6.12 -0.67
CA PHE A 450 8.30 -5.60 0.55
C PHE A 450 7.42 -4.53 1.19
N VAL A 451 7.22 -4.67 2.51
CA VAL A 451 6.48 -3.69 3.32
C VAL A 451 7.35 -3.28 4.51
N THR A 452 7.42 -1.98 4.78
CA THR A 452 8.19 -1.45 5.92
C THR A 452 7.31 -1.38 7.16
N GLN A 453 7.76 -1.98 8.27
CA GLN A 453 7.12 -1.77 9.57
C GLN A 453 7.67 -0.51 10.22
N PRO A 454 6.85 0.55 10.40
CA PRO A 454 7.31 1.80 10.99
C PRO A 454 7.57 1.66 12.50
N ILE A 455 8.53 2.46 12.99
CA ILE A 455 8.78 2.63 14.42
C ILE A 455 8.13 3.94 14.86
N PRO A 456 7.10 3.93 15.72
CA PRO A 456 6.44 5.15 16.17
C PRO A 456 7.42 6.16 16.81
N SER A 457 7.24 7.45 16.56
CA SER A 457 8.16 8.55 16.88
C SER A 457 8.62 8.66 18.36
N ARG A 458 7.98 7.96 19.29
CA ARG A 458 8.37 7.91 20.71
C ARG A 458 8.91 6.56 21.16
N ARG A 459 9.25 5.68 20.21
CA ARG A 459 9.73 4.32 20.48
C ARG A 459 11.09 4.10 19.80
N ILE A 460 11.82 3.13 20.33
CA ILE A 460 13.08 2.65 19.75
C ILE A 460 12.95 1.25 19.12
N LYS A 461 11.73 0.68 19.17
CA LYS A 461 11.40 -0.65 18.62
C LYS A 461 10.03 -0.62 17.96
N PRO A 462 9.79 -1.47 16.93
CA PRO A 462 8.48 -1.68 16.35
C PRO A 462 7.42 -2.10 17.37
N LEU A 463 6.14 -1.94 17.03
CA LEU A 463 5.00 -2.27 17.91
C LEU A 463 4.69 -3.77 18.05
N GLY A 464 5.50 -4.67 17.47
CA GLY A 464 5.33 -6.11 17.57
C GLY A 464 4.72 -6.77 16.34
N THR A 465 4.48 -8.08 16.42
CA THR A 465 4.14 -8.95 15.27
C THR A 465 2.72 -8.72 14.73
N ALA A 466 1.75 -8.38 15.58
CA ALA A 466 0.41 -8.04 15.10
C ALA A 466 0.40 -6.73 14.32
N HIS A 467 1.19 -5.73 14.73
CA HIS A 467 1.34 -4.49 13.97
C HIS A 467 2.06 -4.72 12.64
N ALA A 468 3.09 -5.58 12.60
CA ALA A 468 3.74 -5.95 11.35
C ALA A 468 2.74 -6.58 10.35
N MET A 469 1.87 -7.47 10.85
CA MET A 469 0.82 -8.08 10.03
C MET A 469 -0.24 -7.07 9.58
N GLU A 470 -0.64 -6.12 10.45
CA GLU A 470 -1.56 -5.03 10.09
C GLU A 470 -1.02 -4.20 8.92
N VAL A 471 0.25 -3.80 9.00
CA VAL A 471 0.92 -3.00 7.94
C VAL A 471 1.01 -3.81 6.66
N ALA A 472 1.36 -5.11 6.73
CA ALA A 472 1.42 -5.99 5.56
C ALA A 472 0.07 -6.11 4.85
N LEU A 473 -1.00 -6.37 5.59
CA LEU A 473 -2.34 -6.51 5.02
C LEU A 473 -2.87 -5.17 4.49
N SER A 474 -2.67 -4.08 5.22
CA SER A 474 -3.12 -2.75 4.78
C SER A 474 -2.44 -2.30 3.48
N ALA A 475 -1.17 -2.69 3.28
CA ALA A 475 -0.43 -2.40 2.05
C ALA A 475 -0.79 -3.33 0.87
N ASN A 476 -1.54 -4.42 1.09
CA ASN A 476 -1.87 -5.42 0.07
C ASN A 476 -3.38 -5.75 0.04
N PRO A 477 -4.27 -4.77 -0.18
CA PRO A 477 -5.72 -4.99 -0.17
C PRO A 477 -6.24 -5.77 -1.39
N ASP A 478 -5.42 -5.98 -2.41
CA ASP A 478 -5.68 -6.91 -3.52
C ASP A 478 -5.83 -8.37 -3.06
N LEU A 479 -5.35 -8.68 -1.85
CA LEU A 479 -5.55 -9.99 -1.21
C LEU A 479 -6.94 -10.16 -0.56
N LYS A 480 -7.82 -9.14 -0.60
CA LYS A 480 -9.21 -9.28 -0.12
C LYS A 480 -9.90 -10.44 -0.83
N GLY A 481 -10.59 -11.28 -0.04
CA GLY A 481 -11.23 -12.51 -0.55
C GLY A 481 -10.35 -13.76 -0.48
N LEU A 482 -9.05 -13.62 -0.24
CA LEU A 482 -8.14 -14.73 0.00
C LEU A 482 -7.91 -14.98 1.49
N SER A 483 -7.45 -16.17 1.83
CA SER A 483 -6.88 -16.45 3.15
C SER A 483 -5.36 -16.28 3.10
N VAL A 484 -4.80 -15.58 4.09
CA VAL A 484 -3.39 -15.22 4.16
C VAL A 484 -2.70 -16.01 5.25
N VAL A 485 -1.54 -16.59 4.94
CA VAL A 485 -0.67 -17.24 5.92
C VAL A 485 0.34 -16.24 6.47
N VAL A 486 0.72 -16.39 7.72
CA VAL A 486 1.83 -15.64 8.34
C VAL A 486 2.85 -16.61 8.94
N CYS A 487 4.14 -16.25 8.85
CA CYS A 487 5.23 -16.90 9.58
C CYS A 487 6.35 -15.90 9.89
N ASN A 488 7.27 -16.26 10.79
CA ASN A 488 8.44 -15.44 11.09
C ASN A 488 9.55 -15.67 10.07
N GLY A 489 10.30 -14.63 9.71
CA GLY A 489 11.39 -14.68 8.73
C GLY A 489 12.71 -15.28 9.26
N ASP A 490 12.81 -15.47 10.57
CA ASP A 490 13.92 -16.13 11.26
C ASP A 490 13.63 -17.58 11.65
N ASN A 491 12.51 -18.11 11.17
CA ASN A 491 12.05 -19.47 11.41
C ASN A 491 11.87 -20.24 10.09
N MET A 492 12.26 -21.51 10.07
CA MET A 492 11.98 -22.40 8.97
C MET A 492 11.18 -23.62 9.47
N PRO A 493 9.87 -23.64 9.21
CA PRO A 493 9.02 -24.77 9.55
C PRO A 493 9.48 -26.06 8.87
N PRO A 494 9.15 -27.25 9.43
CA PRO A 494 9.42 -28.51 8.78
C PRO A 494 8.83 -28.58 7.36
N GLN A 495 9.41 -29.40 6.50
CA GLN A 495 8.91 -29.60 5.14
C GLN A 495 7.47 -30.10 5.13
N GLY A 496 6.63 -29.58 4.23
CA GLY A 496 5.21 -29.87 4.12
C GLY A 496 4.32 -28.98 5.01
N SER A 497 4.91 -28.12 5.84
CA SER A 497 4.15 -27.21 6.73
C SER A 497 3.24 -26.26 5.97
N PHE A 498 3.76 -25.62 4.92
CA PHE A 498 2.97 -24.70 4.10
C PHE A 498 1.96 -25.44 3.24
N GLU A 499 2.33 -26.55 2.62
CA GLU A 499 1.39 -27.40 1.89
C GLU A 499 0.20 -27.77 2.77
N LYS A 500 0.47 -28.16 4.03
CA LYS A 500 -0.58 -28.59 4.95
C LYS A 500 -1.49 -27.45 5.39
N ILE A 501 -0.96 -26.26 5.74
CA ILE A 501 -1.80 -25.14 6.18
C ILE A 501 -2.60 -24.54 5.02
N PHE A 502 -2.14 -24.70 3.77
CA PHE A 502 -2.87 -24.21 2.61
C PHE A 502 -4.17 -24.96 2.34
N THR A 503 -4.34 -26.19 2.85
CA THR A 503 -5.57 -26.97 2.65
C THR A 503 -6.78 -26.38 3.37
N GLU A 504 -6.59 -25.64 4.46
CA GLU A 504 -7.67 -25.09 5.27
C GLU A 504 -7.84 -23.58 5.05
N PRO A 505 -9.07 -23.06 5.04
CA PRO A 505 -9.30 -21.61 4.87
C PRO A 505 -8.92 -20.80 6.13
N CYS A 506 -8.99 -21.43 7.32
CA CYS A 506 -8.70 -20.79 8.60
C CYS A 506 -8.04 -21.83 9.52
N ALA A 507 -6.75 -21.69 9.81
CA ALA A 507 -5.99 -22.69 10.54
C ALA A 507 -4.77 -22.13 11.26
N MET A 508 -4.21 -22.94 12.15
CA MET A 508 -2.85 -22.80 12.65
C MET A 508 -2.11 -24.14 12.61
N LEU A 509 -0.79 -24.11 12.58
CA LEU A 509 0.02 -25.31 12.81
C LEU A 509 0.29 -25.45 14.31
N ALA A 510 -0.13 -26.59 14.87
CA ALA A 510 0.06 -26.99 16.25
C ALA A 510 1.20 -28.01 16.32
N TYR A 511 2.42 -27.52 16.58
CA TYR A 511 3.62 -28.36 16.52
C TYR A 511 3.78 -29.24 17.75
N ASP A 512 4.22 -30.47 17.55
CA ASP A 512 4.67 -31.35 18.63
C ASP A 512 5.97 -30.82 19.24
N SER A 513 5.92 -30.38 20.50
CA SER A 513 7.07 -29.79 21.18
C SER A 513 8.28 -30.71 21.27
N SER A 514 8.06 -32.03 21.35
CA SER A 514 9.13 -33.04 21.47
C SER A 514 9.83 -33.32 20.12
N ALA A 515 9.17 -33.00 19.00
CA ALA A 515 9.68 -33.26 17.65
C ALA A 515 10.41 -32.04 17.03
N LEU A 516 10.40 -30.88 17.69
CA LEU A 516 10.99 -29.65 17.16
C LEU A 516 12.53 -29.72 17.01
N GLY A 517 13.19 -30.60 17.76
CA GLY A 517 14.65 -30.71 17.76
C GLY A 517 15.34 -29.55 18.48
N LEU A 518 14.62 -28.82 19.32
CA LEU A 518 15.09 -27.71 20.14
C LEU A 518 15.28 -28.16 21.58
N PRO A 519 16.18 -27.53 22.36
CA PRO A 519 16.38 -27.81 23.79
C PRO A 519 15.09 -27.61 24.62
N ASP A 520 14.91 -28.37 25.70
CA ASP A 520 13.71 -28.35 26.55
C ASP A 520 13.45 -26.98 27.21
N ASP A 521 14.48 -26.27 27.59
CA ASP A 521 14.40 -24.90 28.14
C ASP A 521 13.85 -23.90 27.13
N ARG A 522 14.07 -24.11 25.85
CA ARG A 522 13.53 -23.29 24.76
C ARG A 522 12.10 -23.66 24.42
N THR A 523 11.77 -24.95 24.37
CA THR A 523 10.40 -25.41 24.10
C THR A 523 9.42 -24.96 25.16
N SER A 524 9.85 -24.85 26.43
CA SER A 524 9.05 -24.31 27.53
C SER A 524 8.74 -22.81 27.41
N ALA A 525 9.47 -22.07 26.55
CA ALA A 525 9.24 -20.65 26.33
C ALA A 525 8.21 -20.34 25.22
N PHE A 526 7.74 -21.35 24.48
CA PHE A 526 6.74 -21.17 23.44
C PHE A 526 5.33 -21.09 23.98
N ALA A 527 4.42 -20.50 23.21
CA ALA A 527 3.00 -20.54 23.53
C ALA A 527 2.44 -21.95 23.36
N VAL A 528 1.76 -22.44 24.37
CA VAL A 528 1.10 -23.77 24.35
C VAL A 528 -0.29 -23.64 23.78
N VAL A 529 -0.69 -24.60 22.97
CA VAL A 529 -1.98 -24.63 22.28
C VAL A 529 -2.87 -25.70 22.91
N SER A 530 -4.08 -25.33 23.36
CA SER A 530 -5.14 -26.28 23.68
C SER A 530 -6.10 -26.43 22.51
N VAL A 531 -6.51 -27.66 22.26
CA VAL A 531 -7.31 -28.05 21.09
C VAL A 531 -8.60 -28.72 21.57
N ASN A 532 -9.73 -28.34 21.00
CA ASN A 532 -11.03 -28.96 21.25
C ASN A 532 -11.09 -30.39 20.69
N GLY A 533 -12.05 -31.19 21.16
CA GLY A 533 -12.24 -32.56 20.69
C GLY A 533 -12.58 -32.71 19.21
N ASP A 534 -12.98 -31.62 18.54
CA ASP A 534 -13.25 -31.55 17.11
C ASP A 534 -12.04 -31.07 16.26
N GLY A 535 -10.88 -30.87 16.91
CA GLY A 535 -9.65 -30.41 16.24
C GLY A 535 -9.53 -28.90 16.05
N THR A 536 -10.46 -28.11 16.58
CA THR A 536 -10.39 -26.66 16.53
C THR A 536 -9.57 -26.07 17.67
N LEU A 537 -8.98 -24.89 17.44
CA LEU A 537 -8.26 -24.15 18.46
C LEU A 537 -9.20 -23.73 19.59
N ASP A 538 -8.86 -24.11 20.83
CA ASP A 538 -9.50 -23.60 22.03
C ASP A 538 -8.74 -22.39 22.55
N LYS A 539 -7.45 -22.54 22.89
CA LYS A 539 -6.69 -21.45 23.50
C LYS A 539 -5.20 -21.48 23.19
N ILE A 540 -4.61 -20.28 23.05
CA ILE A 540 -3.17 -20.05 22.99
C ILE A 540 -2.73 -19.51 24.34
N HIS A 541 -1.91 -20.27 25.06
CA HIS A 541 -1.39 -19.92 26.39
C HIS A 541 0.03 -19.40 26.25
N GLU A 542 0.21 -18.09 26.34
CA GLU A 542 1.53 -17.46 26.29
C GLU A 542 2.35 -17.83 27.53
N LYS A 543 3.48 -18.51 27.30
CA LYS A 543 4.49 -18.86 28.32
C LYS A 543 3.89 -19.39 29.62
N PRO A 544 3.06 -20.44 29.58
CA PRO A 544 2.51 -21.01 30.78
C PRO A 544 3.62 -21.63 31.64
N SER A 545 3.42 -21.74 32.98
CA SER A 545 4.31 -22.53 33.79
C SER A 545 4.27 -24.00 33.35
N VAL A 546 5.35 -24.75 33.65
CA VAL A 546 5.44 -26.18 33.27
C VAL A 546 4.22 -26.99 33.81
N GLU A 547 3.77 -26.68 35.03
CA GLU A 547 2.60 -27.34 35.66
C GLU A 547 1.30 -27.03 34.88
N ILE A 548 1.16 -25.83 34.36
CA ILE A 548 -0.01 -25.43 33.56
C ILE A 548 0.10 -26.05 32.16
N ALA A 549 1.28 -25.99 31.54
CA ALA A 549 1.51 -26.59 30.22
C ALA A 549 1.16 -28.07 30.17
N MET A 550 1.51 -28.82 31.23
CA MET A 550 1.22 -30.26 31.31
C MET A 550 -0.27 -30.61 31.30
N LYS A 551 -1.17 -29.66 31.60
CA LYS A 551 -2.62 -29.85 31.55
C LYS A 551 -3.20 -29.80 30.16
N PHE A 552 -2.43 -29.29 29.18
CA PHE A 552 -2.88 -29.05 27.80
C PHE A 552 -2.31 -30.06 26.80
N ARG A 553 -2.00 -31.30 27.28
CA ARG A 553 -1.65 -32.37 26.37
C ARG A 553 -2.87 -32.81 25.58
N ASP A 554 -2.67 -33.08 24.29
CA ASP A 554 -3.72 -33.59 23.41
C ASP A 554 -4.10 -35.05 23.74
N ALA A 555 -5.03 -35.62 22.96
CA ALA A 555 -5.49 -37.00 23.14
C ALA A 555 -4.37 -38.05 22.96
N GLU A 556 -3.29 -37.69 22.28
CA GLU A 556 -2.10 -38.52 22.07
C GLU A 556 -1.07 -38.35 23.20
N GLY A 557 -1.34 -37.47 24.14
CA GLY A 557 -0.44 -37.14 25.26
C GLY A 557 0.69 -36.17 24.88
N LEU A 558 0.62 -35.55 23.69
CA LEU A 558 1.63 -34.63 23.16
C LEU A 558 1.32 -33.19 23.57
N LEU A 559 2.36 -32.41 23.84
CA LEU A 559 2.24 -31.00 24.11
C LEU A 559 2.36 -30.22 22.77
N ARG A 560 1.28 -29.52 22.40
CA ARG A 560 1.25 -28.73 21.18
C ARG A 560 1.68 -27.27 21.45
N VAL A 561 2.54 -26.73 20.58
CA VAL A 561 3.04 -25.37 20.68
C VAL A 561 2.81 -24.59 19.40
N SER A 562 2.69 -23.26 19.55
CA SER A 562 2.59 -22.32 18.44
C SER A 562 3.97 -21.78 18.09
N MET A 563 4.27 -21.75 16.79
CA MET A 563 5.47 -21.12 16.22
C MET A 563 5.09 -19.95 15.29
N ASN A 564 3.98 -19.27 15.60
CA ASN A 564 3.44 -18.14 14.83
C ASN A 564 3.12 -18.44 13.36
N THR A 565 2.69 -19.67 13.06
CA THR A 565 2.21 -20.05 11.73
C THR A 565 0.69 -20.14 11.75
N PHE A 566 0.03 -19.09 11.22
CA PHE A 566 -1.43 -18.93 11.20
C PHE A 566 -1.92 -18.65 9.79
N LYS A 567 -3.16 -19.05 9.49
CA LYS A 567 -3.89 -18.71 8.27
C LYS A 567 -5.30 -18.26 8.61
N LEU A 568 -5.69 -17.06 8.17
CA LEU A 568 -7.04 -16.54 8.31
C LEU A 568 -7.48 -15.86 7.02
N PRO A 569 -8.79 -15.74 6.75
CA PRO A 569 -9.30 -14.86 5.72
C PRO A 569 -8.79 -13.43 5.94
N TYR A 570 -8.42 -12.74 4.85
CA TYR A 570 -7.80 -11.40 4.89
C TYR A 570 -8.54 -10.42 5.82
N SER A 571 -9.87 -10.28 5.65
CA SER A 571 -10.67 -9.31 6.42
C SER A 571 -10.71 -9.64 7.92
N ASP A 572 -10.83 -10.94 8.25
CA ASP A 572 -10.83 -11.43 9.61
C ASP A 572 -9.47 -11.21 10.27
N PHE A 573 -8.39 -11.47 9.52
CA PHE A 573 -7.02 -11.26 9.98
C PHE A 573 -6.74 -9.78 10.25
N LEU A 574 -7.08 -8.91 9.29
CA LEU A 574 -6.89 -7.46 9.43
C LEU A 574 -7.67 -6.90 10.63
N SER A 575 -8.91 -7.34 10.82
CA SER A 575 -9.72 -6.97 11.98
C SER A 575 -9.09 -7.43 13.30
N SER A 576 -8.61 -8.68 13.36
CA SER A 576 -8.01 -9.24 14.58
C SER A 576 -6.75 -8.48 15.00
N VAL A 577 -5.85 -8.18 14.07
CA VAL A 577 -4.60 -7.47 14.37
C VAL A 577 -4.83 -5.99 14.70
N ARG A 578 -5.81 -5.34 14.11
CA ARG A 578 -6.19 -3.95 14.45
C ARG A 578 -6.71 -3.82 15.88
N ASN A 579 -7.48 -4.78 16.34
CA ASN A 579 -8.07 -4.79 17.68
C ASN A 579 -7.13 -5.37 18.76
N CYS A 580 -5.90 -5.75 18.41
CA CYS A 580 -4.94 -6.35 19.35
C CYS A 580 -4.45 -5.31 20.37
N PRO A 581 -4.64 -5.50 21.68
CA PRO A 581 -4.16 -4.61 22.73
C PRO A 581 -2.63 -4.68 22.85
N LEU A 582 -2.07 -3.68 23.53
CA LEU A 582 -0.67 -3.71 23.94
C LEU A 582 -0.48 -4.71 25.09
N SER A 583 0.53 -5.57 24.98
CA SER A 583 0.98 -6.45 26.06
C SER A 583 1.71 -5.65 27.16
N GLU A 584 2.04 -6.28 28.28
CA GLU A 584 2.86 -5.68 29.34
C GLU A 584 4.23 -5.17 28.85
N ARG A 585 4.73 -5.71 27.74
CA ARG A 585 5.95 -5.25 27.06
C ARG A 585 5.73 -4.03 26.17
N GLY A 586 4.48 -3.58 26.04
CA GLY A 586 4.09 -2.52 25.13
C GLY A 586 4.12 -2.92 23.66
N GLU A 587 4.00 -4.21 23.33
CA GLU A 587 3.97 -4.75 21.98
C GLU A 587 2.59 -5.34 21.66
N ARG A 588 2.17 -5.29 20.40
CA ARG A 588 0.96 -5.96 19.89
C ARG A 588 1.39 -7.32 19.35
N GLU A 589 1.02 -8.37 20.06
CA GLU A 589 1.49 -9.72 19.78
C GLU A 589 0.49 -10.52 18.96
N LEU A 590 0.97 -11.20 17.91
CA LEU A 590 0.12 -11.94 16.97
C LEU A 590 -0.69 -13.06 17.65
N PRO A 591 -0.14 -13.89 18.55
CA PRO A 591 -0.93 -14.91 19.25
C PRO A 591 -2.10 -14.32 20.04
N THR A 592 -1.92 -13.13 20.65
CA THR A 592 -2.98 -12.41 21.36
C THR A 592 -4.09 -11.97 20.41
N ALA A 593 -3.74 -11.45 19.23
CA ALA A 593 -4.71 -11.06 18.21
C ALA A 593 -5.54 -12.27 17.73
N ILE A 594 -4.88 -13.40 17.47
CA ILE A 594 -5.53 -14.63 17.06
C ILE A 594 -6.45 -15.16 18.15
N GLN A 595 -6.01 -15.13 19.43
CA GLN A 595 -6.83 -15.60 20.56
C GLN A 595 -8.11 -14.77 20.70
N ILE A 596 -8.01 -13.44 20.67
CA ILE A 596 -9.19 -12.56 20.75
C ILE A 596 -10.17 -12.86 19.62
N TRP A 597 -9.67 -13.06 18.40
CA TRP A 597 -10.52 -13.41 17.26
C TRP A 597 -11.17 -14.79 17.43
N THR A 598 -10.43 -15.78 17.95
CA THR A 598 -10.94 -17.14 18.23
C THR A 598 -12.02 -17.13 19.30
N ASP A 599 -11.86 -16.33 20.35
CA ASP A 599 -12.86 -16.18 21.43
C ASP A 599 -14.19 -15.60 20.91
N ILE A 600 -14.14 -14.72 19.89
CA ILE A 600 -15.33 -14.15 19.22
C ILE A 600 -15.91 -15.13 18.19
N ASN A 601 -15.08 -15.98 17.60
CA ASN A 601 -15.42 -16.92 16.52
C ASN A 601 -15.04 -18.37 16.89
N PRO A 602 -15.64 -18.96 17.93
CA PRO A 602 -15.25 -20.28 18.40
C PRO A 602 -15.46 -21.35 17.33
N GLY A 603 -14.57 -22.32 17.29
CA GLY A 603 -14.64 -23.46 16.36
C GLY A 603 -14.25 -23.16 14.91
N ARG A 604 -13.75 -21.95 14.60
CA ARG A 604 -13.39 -21.59 13.22
C ARG A 604 -11.92 -21.85 12.85
N VAL A 605 -10.99 -21.81 13.80
CA VAL A 605 -9.57 -22.05 13.54
C VAL A 605 -9.27 -23.55 13.72
N ILE A 606 -8.86 -24.22 12.66
CA ILE A 606 -8.40 -25.62 12.73
C ILE A 606 -6.97 -25.64 13.27
N ALA A 607 -6.76 -26.35 14.37
CA ALA A 607 -5.42 -26.60 14.92
C ALA A 607 -4.84 -27.86 14.28
N ILE A 608 -4.07 -27.69 13.22
CA ILE A 608 -3.48 -28.79 12.44
C ILE A 608 -2.28 -29.34 13.20
N PRO A 609 -2.30 -30.58 13.69
CA PRO A 609 -1.15 -31.19 14.33
C PRO A 609 -0.03 -31.42 13.33
N PHE A 610 1.19 -31.04 13.70
CA PHE A 610 2.37 -31.16 12.86
C PHE A 610 3.58 -31.59 13.70
N SER A 611 4.46 -32.42 13.13
CA SER A 611 5.67 -32.89 13.78
C SER A 611 6.85 -32.80 12.85
N GLY A 612 8.01 -32.39 13.35
CA GLY A 612 9.25 -32.32 12.58
C GLY A 612 10.23 -31.28 13.14
N VAL A 613 11.46 -31.32 12.63
CA VAL A 613 12.52 -30.42 13.06
C VAL A 613 12.24 -29.00 12.59
N PHE A 614 12.19 -28.08 13.54
CA PHE A 614 11.98 -26.65 13.32
C PHE A 614 13.32 -25.91 13.43
N LEU A 615 13.72 -25.14 12.42
CA LEU A 615 14.95 -24.35 12.47
C LEU A 615 14.60 -22.93 12.92
N ASP A 616 15.26 -22.48 13.98
CA ASP A 616 15.04 -21.15 14.58
C ASP A 616 16.39 -20.43 14.75
N LEU A 617 16.45 -19.18 14.29
CA LEU A 617 17.63 -18.31 14.38
C LEU A 617 17.46 -17.25 15.47
N THR A 618 17.06 -17.61 16.68
CA THR A 618 16.84 -16.63 17.76
C THR A 618 18.10 -16.29 18.54
N HIS A 619 19.00 -17.23 18.73
CA HIS A 619 20.25 -17.07 19.49
C HIS A 619 21.48 -17.32 18.62
N PRO A 620 22.67 -16.77 18.99
CA PRO A 620 23.90 -16.99 18.22
C PRO A 620 24.26 -18.48 18.04
N GLU A 621 24.01 -19.31 19.04
CA GLU A 621 24.28 -20.75 19.03
C GLU A 621 23.46 -21.50 17.98
N ASP A 622 22.30 -20.94 17.59
CA ASP A 622 21.43 -21.52 16.57
C ASP A 622 22.07 -21.52 15.19
N ILE A 623 22.96 -20.55 14.91
CA ILE A 623 23.60 -20.39 13.61
C ILE A 623 24.35 -21.67 13.22
N GLU A 624 25.14 -22.23 14.14
CA GLU A 624 25.89 -23.46 13.86
C GLU A 624 24.98 -24.69 13.75
N PHE A 625 23.95 -24.78 14.58
CA PHE A 625 22.94 -25.84 14.49
C PHE A 625 22.22 -25.80 13.13
N VAL A 626 21.73 -24.63 12.72
CA VAL A 626 21.05 -24.42 11.44
C VAL A 626 21.99 -24.73 10.27
N MET A 627 23.25 -24.23 10.32
CA MET A 627 24.27 -24.51 9.31
C MET A 627 24.52 -26.01 9.17
N ASN A 628 24.62 -26.74 10.27
CA ASN A 628 24.85 -28.19 10.23
C ASN A 628 23.66 -28.96 9.68
N LYS A 629 22.43 -28.56 10.00
CA LYS A 629 21.21 -29.19 9.48
C LYS A 629 21.02 -28.92 7.98
N LEU A 630 21.40 -27.74 7.50
CA LEU A 630 21.27 -27.35 6.09
C LEU A 630 22.46 -27.77 5.22
N LYS A 631 23.49 -28.40 5.75
CA LYS A 631 24.57 -29.02 4.95
C LYS A 631 24.09 -30.19 4.09
N CYS A 632 22.93 -30.74 4.41
CA CYS A 632 22.33 -31.89 3.70
C CYS A 632 21.19 -31.48 2.75
N TYR A 633 20.98 -30.18 2.53
CA TYR A 633 19.99 -29.60 1.62
C TYR A 633 20.64 -28.92 0.43
#